data_14ff986d34eb8b0ef2a4c615417750c1
#
_entry.id   14ff986d34eb8b0ef2a4c615417750c1
#
_cell.length_a   1.000
_cell.length_b   1.000
_cell.length_c   1.000
_cell.angle_alpha   90.00
_cell.angle_beta   90.00
_cell.angle_gamma   90.00
#
_symmetry.space_group_name_H-M   'P 1'
#
loop_
_entity.id
_entity.type
_entity.pdbx_description
1 polymer ?
#
loop_
_entity_poly.entity_id
_entity_poly.type
_entity_poly.pdbx_seq_one_letter_code
_entity_poly.pdbx_strand_id
1 'polypeptide(L)'
;MTLASEIGESSFKNRLNPRNFRTIETPPTLKGRRLAILKTVAMQDLRDAPQSAFETAAAKFTEAGAEIVEIEIPEVEQSFAHAAILFAAEAYGTWGAEIEANPDMMFEPILERFRGGADFKAADYVAAWQDLERLRKAYLSKTAGFDAVILPTAPSTPPNIERLLNDDDYYITENLMALRNTRIGNLMGVCALTLPTGIPSCGVMLMGHPMQEERLLRLGLAAEAALG
;
A
#
# COMPACT_ATOMS: atom_id res chain seq x y z
N MET A 1 34.22 -19.61 -4.46
CA MET A 1 33.75 -18.84 -5.64
C MET A 1 32.35 -19.29 -5.92
N THR A 2 31.40 -18.43 -5.68
CA THR A 2 29.97 -18.77 -5.54
C THR A 2 29.21 -18.32 -6.79
N LEU A 3 28.58 -19.27 -7.47
CA LEU A 3 27.72 -19.07 -8.66
C LEU A 3 26.49 -18.15 -8.45
N ALA A 4 26.25 -17.71 -7.21
CA ALA A 4 25.11 -16.85 -6.88
C ALA A 4 25.31 -15.36 -7.24
N SER A 5 26.57 -14.89 -7.43
CA SER A 5 26.88 -13.49 -7.70
C SER A 5 26.69 -13.07 -9.17
N GLU A 6 26.73 -14.01 -10.11
CA GLU A 6 26.66 -13.66 -11.54
C GLU A 6 25.21 -13.59 -12.12
N ILE A 7 24.27 -14.31 -11.51
CA ILE A 7 22.89 -14.36 -12.03
C ILE A 7 22.09 -13.12 -11.61
N GLY A 8 22.37 -12.52 -10.45
CA GLY A 8 21.62 -11.38 -9.91
C GLY A 8 21.89 -10.07 -10.65
N GLU A 9 23.12 -9.73 -10.96
CA GLU A 9 23.48 -8.43 -11.54
C GLU A 9 23.11 -8.28 -13.02
N SER A 10 23.17 -9.33 -13.81
CA SER A 10 22.85 -9.28 -15.24
C SER A 10 21.35 -9.10 -15.48
N SER A 11 20.51 -9.74 -14.67
CA SER A 11 19.04 -9.61 -14.79
C SER A 11 18.51 -8.26 -14.36
N PHE A 12 19.14 -7.62 -13.34
CA PHE A 12 18.73 -6.31 -12.84
C PHE A 12 19.15 -5.16 -13.78
N LYS A 13 20.37 -5.23 -14.31
CA LYS A 13 20.89 -4.22 -15.27
C LYS A 13 20.11 -4.18 -16.60
N ASN A 14 19.59 -5.33 -17.05
CA ASN A 14 18.78 -5.37 -18.27
C ASN A 14 17.35 -4.81 -18.09
N ARG A 15 16.80 -4.80 -16.87
CA ARG A 15 15.47 -4.21 -16.59
C ARG A 15 15.50 -2.69 -16.49
N LEU A 16 16.64 -2.10 -16.15
CA LEU A 16 16.82 -0.65 -15.99
C LEU A 16 17.48 0.01 -17.22
N ASN A 17 17.39 -0.61 -18.42
CA ASN A 17 17.90 0.03 -19.61
C ASN A 17 17.04 1.28 -19.95
N PRO A 18 17.59 2.52 -19.84
CA PRO A 18 16.84 3.75 -20.12
C PRO A 18 16.21 3.81 -21.51
N ARG A 19 16.70 2.99 -22.44
CA ARG A 19 16.17 2.91 -23.82
C ARG A 19 14.80 2.27 -23.94
N ASN A 20 14.29 1.61 -22.87
CA ASN A 20 12.98 1.00 -22.84
C ASN A 20 11.87 1.89 -22.27
N PHE A 21 12.20 3.07 -21.74
CA PHE A 21 11.21 4.06 -21.35
C PHE A 21 10.63 4.69 -22.62
N ARG A 22 9.42 4.30 -22.99
CA ARG A 22 8.69 4.95 -24.08
C ARG A 22 8.38 6.39 -23.66
N THR A 23 8.83 7.35 -24.44
CA THR A 23 8.40 8.74 -24.30
C THR A 23 6.88 8.80 -24.38
N ILE A 24 6.23 9.51 -23.45
CA ILE A 24 4.78 9.71 -23.51
C ILE A 24 4.54 10.78 -24.58
N GLU A 25 4.23 10.35 -25.80
CA GLU A 25 3.98 11.23 -26.93
C GLU A 25 2.67 12.02 -26.80
N THR A 26 1.68 11.43 -26.11
CA THR A 26 0.39 12.08 -25.87
C THR A 26 0.20 12.25 -24.37
N PRO A 27 -0.12 13.46 -23.86
CA PRO A 27 -0.42 13.65 -22.45
C PRO A 27 -1.51 12.69 -21.98
N PRO A 28 -1.29 11.97 -20.89
CA PRO A 28 -2.30 11.10 -20.33
C PRO A 28 -3.52 11.89 -19.87
N THR A 29 -4.69 11.30 -19.93
CA THR A 29 -5.96 11.93 -19.52
C THR A 29 -6.78 10.99 -18.66
N LEU A 30 -7.58 11.56 -17.73
CA LEU A 30 -8.57 10.83 -16.96
C LEU A 30 -9.88 10.60 -17.73
N LYS A 31 -10.08 11.25 -18.86
CA LYS A 31 -11.31 11.10 -19.66
C LYS A 31 -11.53 9.65 -20.06
N GLY A 32 -12.68 9.10 -19.64
CA GLY A 32 -13.06 7.71 -19.91
C GLY A 32 -12.32 6.67 -19.06
N ARG A 33 -11.53 7.09 -18.05
CA ARG A 33 -10.96 6.17 -17.08
C ARG A 33 -11.97 5.80 -16.03
N ARG A 34 -11.94 4.55 -15.59
CA ARG A 34 -12.82 4.03 -14.55
C ARG A 34 -12.02 3.84 -13.27
N LEU A 35 -12.39 4.56 -12.23
CA LEU A 35 -11.75 4.51 -10.92
C LEU A 35 -12.75 3.96 -9.89
N ALA A 36 -12.30 3.06 -9.04
CA ALA A 36 -13.11 2.50 -7.97
C ALA A 36 -12.74 3.11 -6.62
N ILE A 37 -13.71 3.66 -5.87
CA ILE A 37 -13.51 4.00 -4.45
C ILE A 37 -13.75 2.75 -3.61
N LEU A 38 -12.75 2.34 -2.83
CA LEU A 38 -12.85 1.21 -1.92
C LEU A 38 -13.58 1.64 -0.63
N LYS A 39 -14.84 1.22 -0.47
CA LYS A 39 -15.74 1.58 0.66
C LYS A 39 -15.68 0.60 1.83
N THR A 40 -14.57 -0.09 2.02
CA THR A 40 -14.36 -1.01 3.13
C THR A 40 -13.54 -0.35 4.24
N VAL A 41 -12.70 -1.11 4.91
CA VAL A 41 -11.79 -0.64 5.98
C VAL A 41 -11.00 0.63 5.61
N ALA A 42 -10.75 0.87 4.33
CA ALA A 42 -10.03 2.06 3.85
C ALA A 42 -10.70 3.39 4.21
N MET A 43 -12.03 3.40 4.33
CA MET A 43 -12.83 4.60 4.61
C MET A 43 -13.35 4.68 6.05
N GLN A 44 -13.04 3.67 6.88
CA GLN A 44 -13.45 3.68 8.29
C GLN A 44 -12.59 4.67 9.10
N ASP A 45 -13.18 5.32 10.09
CA ASP A 45 -12.49 6.19 11.05
C ASP A 45 -11.55 7.23 10.40
N LEU A 46 -11.90 7.73 9.21
CA LEU A 46 -11.17 8.82 8.59
C LEU A 46 -11.27 10.07 9.45
N ARG A 47 -10.14 10.74 9.65
CA ARG A 47 -10.16 12.09 10.23
C ARG A 47 -10.61 13.11 9.20
N ASP A 48 -11.09 14.25 9.66
CA ASP A 48 -11.73 15.29 8.82
C ASP A 48 -10.84 15.73 7.64
N ALA A 49 -9.55 15.98 7.89
CA ALA A 49 -8.65 16.46 6.84
C ALA A 49 -8.38 15.42 5.74
N PRO A 50 -8.00 14.15 6.02
CA PRO A 50 -7.91 13.10 5.02
C PRO A 50 -9.23 12.84 4.28
N GLN A 51 -10.36 12.88 4.98
CA GLN A 51 -11.67 12.69 4.35
C GLN A 51 -11.95 13.80 3.33
N SER A 52 -11.89 15.07 3.76
CA SER A 52 -12.14 16.23 2.89
C SER A 52 -11.16 16.28 1.71
N ALA A 53 -9.88 15.97 1.96
CA ALA A 53 -8.85 15.92 0.92
C ALA A 53 -9.17 14.87 -0.15
N PHE A 54 -9.60 13.69 0.27
CA PHE A 54 -9.96 12.60 -0.63
C PHE A 54 -11.23 12.91 -1.42
N GLU A 55 -12.27 13.43 -0.78
CA GLU A 55 -13.52 13.83 -1.45
C GLU A 55 -13.26 14.90 -2.51
N THR A 56 -12.40 15.89 -2.18
CA THR A 56 -11.99 16.93 -3.13
C THR A 56 -11.22 16.34 -4.31
N ALA A 57 -10.29 15.42 -4.06
CA ALA A 57 -9.52 14.75 -5.11
C ALA A 57 -10.44 13.92 -6.03
N ALA A 58 -11.39 13.17 -5.47
CA ALA A 58 -12.35 12.38 -6.24
C ALA A 58 -13.25 13.27 -7.12
N ALA A 59 -13.70 14.42 -6.59
CA ALA A 59 -14.46 15.39 -7.37
C ALA A 59 -13.65 15.93 -8.56
N LYS A 60 -12.40 16.32 -8.35
CA LYS A 60 -11.49 16.79 -9.42
C LYS A 60 -11.24 15.71 -10.48
N PHE A 61 -11.12 14.44 -10.10
CA PHE A 61 -10.99 13.34 -11.06
C PHE A 61 -12.25 13.18 -11.91
N THR A 62 -13.43 13.33 -11.30
CA THR A 62 -14.70 13.31 -12.02
C THR A 62 -14.82 14.49 -13.00
N GLU A 63 -14.44 15.70 -12.58
CA GLU A 63 -14.40 16.89 -13.44
C GLU A 63 -13.44 16.74 -14.62
N ALA A 64 -12.32 16.01 -14.41
CA ALA A 64 -11.36 15.65 -15.46
C ALA A 64 -11.84 14.51 -16.38
N GLY A 65 -13.05 13.99 -16.17
CA GLY A 65 -13.73 13.02 -17.02
C GLY A 65 -13.54 11.56 -16.65
N ALA A 66 -13.09 11.26 -15.43
CA ALA A 66 -13.11 9.90 -14.91
C ALA A 66 -14.51 9.48 -14.49
N GLU A 67 -14.85 8.20 -14.72
CA GLU A 67 -16.00 7.54 -14.12
C GLU A 67 -15.59 6.99 -12.76
N ILE A 68 -16.23 7.45 -11.69
CA ILE A 68 -15.94 6.97 -10.32
C ILE A 68 -17.10 6.10 -9.84
N VAL A 69 -16.77 4.90 -9.35
CA VAL A 69 -17.72 3.91 -8.82
C VAL A 69 -17.30 3.50 -7.41
N GLU A 70 -18.21 3.53 -6.47
CA GLU A 70 -17.98 2.97 -5.13
C GLU A 70 -18.12 1.45 -5.17
N ILE A 71 -17.16 0.74 -4.56
CA ILE A 71 -17.15 -0.71 -4.48
C ILE A 71 -16.86 -1.18 -3.06
N GLU A 72 -17.43 -2.34 -2.72
CA GLU A 72 -17.14 -3.05 -1.48
C GLU A 72 -16.43 -4.36 -1.79
N ILE A 73 -15.30 -4.59 -1.13
CA ILE A 73 -14.49 -5.81 -1.27
C ILE A 73 -14.18 -6.35 0.12
N PRO A 74 -15.09 -7.17 0.70
CA PRO A 74 -14.90 -7.74 2.04
C PRO A 74 -13.61 -8.56 2.19
N GLU A 75 -13.09 -9.10 1.10
CA GLU A 75 -11.83 -9.85 1.07
C GLU A 75 -10.62 -8.99 1.48
N VAL A 76 -10.69 -7.69 1.28
CA VAL A 76 -9.66 -6.75 1.77
C VAL A 76 -9.63 -6.77 3.30
N GLU A 77 -10.78 -6.65 3.95
CA GLU A 77 -10.87 -6.68 5.41
C GLU A 77 -10.44 -8.04 5.98
N GLN A 78 -10.90 -9.14 5.35
CA GLN A 78 -10.50 -10.49 5.73
C GLN A 78 -8.99 -10.69 5.68
N SER A 79 -8.29 -10.08 4.73
CA SER A 79 -6.84 -10.21 4.56
C SER A 79 -6.03 -9.65 5.74
N PHE A 80 -6.60 -8.72 6.51
CA PHE A 80 -5.92 -8.14 7.68
C PHE A 80 -5.64 -9.16 8.78
N ALA A 81 -6.43 -10.22 8.88
CA ALA A 81 -6.20 -11.31 9.83
C ALA A 81 -4.86 -12.01 9.61
N HIS A 82 -4.33 -11.98 8.39
CA HIS A 82 -3.05 -12.59 8.04
C HIS A 82 -1.84 -11.65 8.21
N ALA A 83 -2.06 -10.36 8.44
CA ALA A 83 -0.98 -9.37 8.46
C ALA A 83 0.08 -9.67 9.53
N ALA A 84 -0.35 -10.05 10.75
CA ALA A 84 0.58 -10.31 11.84
C ALA A 84 1.53 -11.48 11.53
N ILE A 85 0.97 -12.64 11.17
CA ILE A 85 1.79 -13.83 10.87
C ILE A 85 2.66 -13.63 9.64
N LEU A 86 2.15 -13.03 8.56
CA LEU A 86 2.92 -12.88 7.33
C LEU A 86 4.05 -11.86 7.48
N PHE A 87 3.77 -10.70 8.08
CA PHE A 87 4.79 -9.65 8.18
C PHE A 87 5.81 -9.92 9.28
N ALA A 88 5.37 -10.34 10.47
CA ALA A 88 6.29 -10.54 11.58
C ALA A 88 7.16 -11.79 11.39
N ALA A 89 6.60 -12.90 10.90
CA ALA A 89 7.37 -14.11 10.65
C ALA A 89 8.42 -13.89 9.54
N GLU A 90 8.07 -13.19 8.45
CA GLU A 90 9.01 -12.85 7.39
C GLU A 90 10.09 -11.89 7.87
N ALA A 91 9.71 -10.84 8.62
CA ALA A 91 10.64 -9.85 9.15
C ALA A 91 11.66 -10.49 10.10
N TYR A 92 11.20 -11.30 11.05
CA TYR A 92 12.09 -11.97 12.00
C TYR A 92 12.91 -13.07 11.31
N GLY A 93 12.31 -13.84 10.43
CA GLY A 93 13.03 -14.86 9.64
C GLY A 93 14.16 -14.28 8.78
N THR A 94 13.98 -13.05 8.29
CA THR A 94 14.96 -12.34 7.46
C THR A 94 16.03 -11.62 8.29
N TRP A 95 15.65 -10.94 9.37
CA TRP A 95 16.50 -10.01 10.10
C TRP A 95 16.80 -10.44 11.54
N GLY A 96 16.31 -11.59 12.00
CA GLY A 96 16.41 -12.00 13.39
C GLY A 96 17.85 -12.06 13.91
N ALA A 97 18.81 -12.56 13.09
CA ALA A 97 20.21 -12.64 13.51
C ALA A 97 20.82 -11.25 13.78
N GLU A 98 20.56 -10.28 12.91
CA GLU A 98 21.02 -8.89 13.04
C GLU A 98 20.34 -8.17 14.18
N ILE A 99 19.05 -8.42 14.37
CA ILE A 99 18.23 -7.83 15.45
C ILE A 99 18.74 -8.32 16.81
N GLU A 100 18.95 -9.63 16.96
CA GLU A 100 19.40 -10.21 18.24
C GLU A 100 20.89 -9.93 18.54
N ALA A 101 21.68 -9.63 17.52
CA ALA A 101 23.04 -9.16 17.74
C ALA A 101 23.12 -7.72 18.28
N ASN A 102 22.11 -6.88 17.99
CA ASN A 102 22.10 -5.46 18.34
C ASN A 102 20.68 -4.97 18.75
N PRO A 103 20.00 -5.60 19.72
CA PRO A 103 18.60 -5.31 20.04
C PRO A 103 18.40 -3.86 20.50
N ASP A 104 19.38 -3.28 21.20
CA ASP A 104 19.32 -1.90 21.71
C ASP A 104 19.32 -0.83 20.62
N MET A 105 19.59 -1.21 19.35
CA MET A 105 19.52 -0.31 18.20
C MET A 105 18.10 -0.17 17.66
N MET A 106 17.17 -0.97 18.11
CA MET A 106 15.76 -0.93 17.68
C MET A 106 14.89 -0.23 18.73
N PHE A 107 13.87 0.45 18.24
CA PHE A 107 12.79 0.95 19.09
C PHE A 107 12.00 -0.23 19.66
N GLU A 108 11.90 -0.30 20.99
CA GLU A 108 11.41 -1.48 21.72
C GLU A 108 10.05 -2.01 21.22
N PRO A 109 9.02 -1.20 20.98
CA PRO A 109 7.74 -1.71 20.48
C PRO A 109 7.83 -2.37 19.09
N ILE A 110 8.81 -1.99 18.28
CA ILE A 110 9.06 -2.62 16.99
C ILE A 110 9.87 -3.90 17.15
N LEU A 111 10.85 -3.90 18.05
CA LEU A 111 11.63 -5.08 18.42
C LEU A 111 10.71 -6.23 18.89
N GLU A 112 9.83 -5.97 19.84
CA GLU A 112 8.86 -6.93 20.34
C GLU A 112 7.92 -7.47 19.24
N ARG A 113 7.48 -6.59 18.34
CA ARG A 113 6.65 -6.99 17.21
C ARG A 113 7.39 -7.94 16.26
N PHE A 114 8.69 -7.73 16.03
CA PHE A 114 9.50 -8.59 15.17
C PHE A 114 9.79 -9.92 15.86
N ARG A 115 10.16 -9.91 17.15
CA ARG A 115 10.37 -11.11 17.95
C ARG A 115 9.15 -12.02 17.99
N GLY A 116 7.94 -11.46 18.06
CA GLY A 116 6.69 -12.21 17.94
C GLY A 116 6.55 -13.02 16.65
N GLY A 117 7.36 -12.71 15.64
CA GLY A 117 7.45 -13.50 14.41
C GLY A 117 8.03 -14.91 14.60
N ALA A 118 8.84 -15.13 15.66
CA ALA A 118 9.41 -16.44 15.99
C ALA A 118 8.37 -17.44 16.53
N ASP A 119 7.25 -16.95 17.05
CA ASP A 119 6.25 -17.78 17.72
C ASP A 119 5.30 -18.48 16.74
N PHE A 120 5.28 -18.05 15.49
CA PHE A 120 4.40 -18.62 14.48
C PHE A 120 4.92 -19.96 13.94
N LYS A 121 4.02 -20.93 13.80
CA LYS A 121 4.34 -22.23 13.20
C LYS A 121 4.41 -22.11 11.68
N ALA A 122 5.36 -22.83 11.07
CA ALA A 122 5.49 -22.86 9.62
C ALA A 122 4.21 -23.31 8.89
N ALA A 123 3.44 -24.24 9.47
CA ALA A 123 2.18 -24.69 8.89
C ALA A 123 1.14 -23.56 8.84
N ASP A 124 1.04 -22.75 9.89
CA ASP A 124 0.12 -21.63 9.96
C ASP A 124 0.52 -20.51 8.99
N TYR A 125 1.83 -20.26 8.83
CA TYR A 125 2.36 -19.32 7.85
C TYR A 125 2.02 -19.73 6.41
N VAL A 126 2.17 -21.04 6.09
CA VAL A 126 1.79 -21.55 4.76
C VAL A 126 0.29 -21.44 4.52
N ALA A 127 -0.54 -21.78 5.52
CA ALA A 127 -1.99 -21.66 5.43
C ALA A 127 -2.42 -20.19 5.24
N ALA A 128 -1.80 -19.24 5.94
CA ALA A 128 -2.07 -17.81 5.78
C ALA A 128 -1.75 -17.33 4.35
N TRP A 129 -0.64 -17.77 3.76
CA TRP A 129 -0.31 -17.48 2.36
C TRP A 129 -1.32 -18.04 1.38
N GLN A 130 -1.76 -19.28 1.57
CA GLN A 130 -2.75 -19.92 0.70
C GLN A 130 -4.10 -19.18 0.74
N ASP A 131 -4.54 -18.78 1.92
CA ASP A 131 -5.77 -18.00 2.04
C ASP A 131 -5.63 -16.59 1.47
N LEU A 132 -4.50 -15.91 1.72
CA LEU A 132 -4.23 -14.60 1.13
C LEU A 132 -4.27 -14.66 -0.41
N GLU A 133 -3.70 -15.69 -1.03
CA GLU A 133 -3.75 -15.87 -2.48
C GLU A 133 -5.20 -16.05 -3.00
N ARG A 134 -6.07 -16.73 -2.25
CA ARG A 134 -7.50 -16.82 -2.56
C ARG A 134 -8.16 -15.43 -2.50
N LEU A 135 -7.88 -14.64 -1.46
CA LEU A 135 -8.41 -13.28 -1.28
C LEU A 135 -7.89 -12.33 -2.39
N ARG A 136 -6.62 -12.42 -2.76
CA ARG A 136 -6.03 -11.66 -3.88
C ARG A 136 -6.73 -11.95 -5.21
N LYS A 137 -7.01 -13.21 -5.51
CA LYS A 137 -7.75 -13.60 -6.73
C LYS A 137 -9.14 -12.98 -6.76
N ALA A 138 -9.86 -13.00 -5.64
CA ALA A 138 -11.18 -12.38 -5.53
C ALA A 138 -11.11 -10.85 -5.70
N TYR A 139 -10.14 -10.19 -5.06
CA TYR A 139 -9.88 -8.76 -5.24
C TYR A 139 -9.60 -8.41 -6.71
N LEU A 140 -8.68 -9.11 -7.37
CA LEU A 140 -8.33 -8.86 -8.76
C LEU A 140 -9.51 -9.08 -9.72
N SER A 141 -10.34 -10.08 -9.46
CA SER A 141 -11.56 -10.32 -10.23
C SER A 141 -12.55 -9.16 -10.11
N LYS A 142 -12.78 -8.64 -8.90
CA LYS A 142 -13.69 -7.52 -8.64
C LYS A 142 -13.18 -6.20 -9.19
N THR A 143 -11.87 -6.02 -9.28
CA THR A 143 -11.23 -4.78 -9.75
C THR A 143 -10.82 -4.80 -11.23
N ALA A 144 -10.97 -5.92 -11.93
CA ALA A 144 -10.53 -6.11 -13.31
C ALA A 144 -11.07 -5.07 -14.32
N GLY A 145 -12.26 -4.52 -14.05
CA GLY A 145 -12.92 -3.53 -14.89
C GLY A 145 -12.53 -2.07 -14.61
N PHE A 146 -11.59 -1.82 -13.70
CA PHE A 146 -11.16 -0.48 -13.31
C PHE A 146 -9.71 -0.22 -13.72
N ASP A 147 -9.40 1.05 -14.00
CA ASP A 147 -8.02 1.48 -14.28
C ASP A 147 -7.20 1.58 -12.99
N ALA A 148 -7.83 1.94 -11.87
CA ALA A 148 -7.26 1.88 -10.53
C ALA A 148 -8.36 1.84 -9.45
N VAL A 149 -7.98 1.38 -8.26
CA VAL A 149 -8.73 1.57 -7.02
C VAL A 149 -8.15 2.77 -6.31
N ILE A 150 -8.99 3.70 -5.84
CA ILE A 150 -8.57 4.93 -5.15
C ILE A 150 -9.06 4.96 -3.71
N LEU A 151 -8.20 5.46 -2.83
CA LEU A 151 -8.50 5.61 -1.40
C LEU A 151 -7.59 6.69 -0.78
N PRO A 152 -7.92 7.23 0.42
CA PRO A 152 -6.98 8.08 1.15
C PRO A 152 -5.70 7.30 1.45
N THR A 153 -4.53 7.89 1.25
CA THR A 153 -3.24 7.21 1.52
C THR A 153 -3.11 6.80 2.98
N ALA A 154 -3.48 7.69 3.89
CA ALA A 154 -3.60 7.41 5.31
C ALA A 154 -4.92 7.98 5.85
N PRO A 155 -5.56 7.32 6.82
CA PRO A 155 -6.81 7.80 7.41
C PRO A 155 -6.62 8.91 8.43
N SER A 156 -5.37 9.22 8.80
CA SER A 156 -5.01 10.19 9.83
C SER A 156 -3.99 11.20 9.33
N THR A 157 -3.89 12.32 10.03
CA THR A 157 -2.79 13.28 9.93
C THR A 157 -1.67 12.89 10.90
N PRO A 158 -0.46 13.50 10.81
CA PRO A 158 0.62 13.21 11.74
C PRO A 158 0.17 13.34 13.20
N PRO A 159 0.46 12.33 14.04
CA PRO A 159 0.05 12.33 15.44
C PRO A 159 0.88 13.28 16.29
N ASN A 160 0.42 13.54 17.52
CA ASN A 160 1.14 14.35 18.49
C ASN A 160 2.38 13.60 19.00
N ILE A 161 3.58 14.17 18.78
CA ILE A 161 4.86 13.53 19.12
C ILE A 161 5.01 13.31 20.63
N GLU A 162 4.63 14.29 21.44
CA GLU A 162 4.75 14.17 22.90
C GLU A 162 3.88 13.02 23.44
N ARG A 163 2.68 12.87 22.91
CA ARG A 163 1.82 11.73 23.27
C ARG A 163 2.37 10.40 22.78
N LEU A 164 2.95 10.35 21.57
CA LEU A 164 3.57 9.11 21.07
C LEU A 164 4.71 8.60 21.97
N LEU A 165 5.42 9.52 22.66
CA LEU A 165 6.56 9.18 23.53
C LEU A 165 6.14 8.82 24.95
N ASN A 166 4.91 9.13 25.38
CA ASN A 166 4.48 9.00 26.76
C ASN A 166 3.18 8.19 26.95
N ASP A 167 2.58 7.68 25.87
CA ASP A 167 1.29 6.99 25.88
C ASP A 167 1.34 5.82 24.88
N ASP A 168 1.62 4.62 25.40
CA ASP A 168 1.80 3.41 24.57
C ASP A 168 0.52 3.04 23.83
N ASP A 169 -0.65 3.19 24.42
CA ASP A 169 -1.94 2.90 23.76
C ASP A 169 -2.18 3.86 22.60
N TYR A 170 -1.85 5.13 22.79
CA TYR A 170 -1.89 6.13 21.73
C TYR A 170 -0.89 5.80 20.61
N TYR A 171 0.34 5.41 20.96
CA TYR A 171 1.35 5.00 19.98
C TYR A 171 0.85 3.82 19.13
N ILE A 172 0.33 2.77 19.76
CA ILE A 172 -0.17 1.58 19.06
C ILE A 172 -1.31 1.96 18.12
N THR A 173 -2.27 2.73 18.60
CA THR A 173 -3.44 3.17 17.84
C THR A 173 -3.04 3.99 16.61
N GLU A 174 -2.21 5.02 16.79
CA GLU A 174 -1.78 5.90 15.71
C GLU A 174 -0.88 5.18 14.69
N ASN A 175 0.00 4.30 15.16
CA ASN A 175 0.86 3.50 14.28
C ASN A 175 0.05 2.55 13.40
N LEU A 176 -0.91 1.84 13.98
CA LEU A 176 -1.78 0.94 13.22
C LEU A 176 -2.67 1.71 12.24
N MET A 177 -3.18 2.87 12.65
CA MET A 177 -3.98 3.76 11.82
C MET A 177 -3.17 4.29 10.64
N ALA A 178 -1.98 4.83 10.87
CA ALA A 178 -1.13 5.39 9.80
C ALA A 178 -0.77 4.37 8.71
N LEU A 179 -0.60 3.10 9.09
CA LEU A 179 -0.23 2.01 8.18
C LEU A 179 -1.44 1.30 7.54
N ARG A 180 -2.66 1.57 7.99
CA ARG A 180 -3.83 0.78 7.63
C ARG A 180 -4.06 0.72 6.13
N ASN A 181 -4.14 1.86 5.47
CA ASN A 181 -4.51 1.93 4.07
C ASN A 181 -3.38 1.43 3.14
N THR A 182 -2.13 1.76 3.43
CA THR A 182 -0.99 1.25 2.64
C THR A 182 -0.82 -0.26 2.78
N ARG A 183 -1.21 -0.83 3.93
CA ARG A 183 -1.23 -2.29 4.15
C ARG A 183 -2.15 -3.01 3.18
N ILE A 184 -3.23 -2.38 2.72
CA ILE A 184 -4.13 -2.96 1.71
C ILE A 184 -3.34 -3.30 0.44
N GLY A 185 -2.54 -2.35 -0.07
CA GLY A 185 -1.70 -2.58 -1.25
C GLY A 185 -0.72 -3.74 -1.07
N ASN A 186 -0.07 -3.81 0.11
CA ASN A 186 0.84 -4.91 0.45
C ASN A 186 0.13 -6.26 0.50
N LEU A 187 -0.99 -6.35 1.21
CA LEU A 187 -1.75 -7.59 1.32
C LEU A 187 -2.32 -8.03 -0.03
N MET A 188 -2.87 -7.12 -0.81
CA MET A 188 -3.41 -7.45 -2.14
C MET A 188 -2.32 -7.67 -3.19
N GLY A 189 -1.06 -7.36 -2.91
CA GLY A 189 0.07 -7.58 -3.82
C GLY A 189 -0.01 -6.73 -5.09
N VAL A 190 -0.49 -5.51 -4.97
CA VAL A 190 -0.69 -4.58 -6.09
C VAL A 190 0.35 -3.46 -6.09
N CYS A 191 0.59 -2.85 -7.24
CA CYS A 191 1.36 -1.61 -7.29
C CYS A 191 0.50 -0.43 -6.81
N ALA A 192 1.12 0.54 -6.15
CA ALA A 192 0.43 1.71 -5.63
C ALA A 192 1.25 2.99 -5.83
N LEU A 193 0.55 4.10 -6.03
CA LEU A 193 1.09 5.43 -6.18
C LEU A 193 0.29 6.40 -5.31
N THR A 194 0.98 7.25 -4.57
CA THR A 194 0.35 8.33 -3.80
C THR A 194 0.61 9.68 -4.47
N LEU A 195 -0.43 10.49 -4.57
CA LEU A 195 -0.37 11.87 -5.05
C LEU A 195 -0.77 12.84 -3.93
N PRO A 196 -0.13 14.01 -3.83
CA PRO A 196 -0.53 15.05 -2.90
C PRO A 196 -1.86 15.67 -3.34
N THR A 197 -2.72 15.98 -2.36
CA THR A 197 -4.05 16.58 -2.62
C THR A 197 -4.05 18.11 -2.53
N GLY A 198 -2.90 18.71 -2.19
CA GLY A 198 -2.79 20.13 -1.85
C GLY A 198 -3.10 20.42 -0.38
N ILE A 199 -3.69 19.50 0.36
CA ILE A 199 -3.87 19.60 1.82
C ILE A 199 -2.67 18.96 2.50
N PRO A 200 -1.98 19.67 3.43
CA PRO A 200 -0.79 19.14 4.11
C PRO A 200 -1.02 17.77 4.74
N SER A 201 -0.07 16.86 4.54
CA SER A 201 -0.08 15.48 5.08
C SER A 201 -1.24 14.60 4.59
N CYS A 202 -2.01 15.03 3.59
CA CYS A 202 -3.10 14.26 3.00
C CYS A 202 -2.78 13.88 1.56
N GLY A 203 -2.87 12.60 1.25
CA GLY A 203 -2.64 12.05 -0.09
C GLY A 203 -3.81 11.21 -0.58
N VAL A 204 -3.98 11.13 -1.88
CA VAL A 204 -4.82 10.14 -2.55
C VAL A 204 -3.94 9.03 -3.12
N MET A 205 -4.24 7.79 -2.78
CA MET A 205 -3.53 6.62 -3.29
C MET A 205 -4.31 5.98 -4.43
N LEU A 206 -3.60 5.69 -5.51
CA LEU A 206 -4.08 4.91 -6.64
C LEU A 206 -3.43 3.53 -6.56
N MET A 207 -4.23 2.47 -6.53
CA MET A 207 -3.76 1.08 -6.57
C MET A 207 -4.08 0.49 -7.93
N GLY A 208 -3.04 0.03 -8.64
CA GLY A 208 -3.13 -0.63 -9.94
C GLY A 208 -3.19 -2.15 -9.80
N HIS A 209 -3.04 -2.85 -10.92
CA HIS A 209 -2.88 -4.31 -10.93
C HIS A 209 -1.41 -4.70 -10.70
N PRO A 210 -1.13 -5.93 -10.22
CA PRO A 210 0.24 -6.41 -10.07
C PRO A 210 1.07 -6.27 -11.35
N MET A 211 2.32 -5.85 -11.23
CA MET A 211 3.28 -5.72 -12.34
C MET A 211 2.84 -4.74 -13.47
N GLN A 212 1.98 -3.77 -13.14
CA GLN A 212 1.53 -2.74 -14.10
C GLN A 212 1.95 -1.32 -13.67
N GLU A 213 3.15 -1.18 -13.14
CA GLU A 213 3.68 0.08 -12.62
C GLU A 213 3.69 1.18 -13.69
N GLU A 214 4.09 0.85 -14.93
CA GLU A 214 4.10 1.84 -16.04
C GLU A 214 2.69 2.37 -16.33
N ARG A 215 1.69 1.49 -16.35
CA ARG A 215 0.29 1.89 -16.55
C ARG A 215 -0.19 2.79 -15.41
N LEU A 216 0.16 2.42 -14.17
CA LEU A 216 -0.21 3.21 -12.99
C LEU A 216 0.47 4.58 -12.99
N LEU A 217 1.75 4.66 -13.35
CA LEU A 217 2.48 5.93 -13.46
C LEU A 217 1.87 6.85 -14.52
N ARG A 218 1.46 6.31 -15.67
CA ARG A 218 0.76 7.09 -16.71
C ARG A 218 -0.59 7.62 -16.21
N LEU A 219 -1.35 6.79 -15.50
CA LEU A 219 -2.60 7.22 -14.86
C LEU A 219 -2.34 8.27 -13.79
N GLY A 220 -1.27 8.09 -13.00
CA GLY A 220 -0.83 9.03 -11.98
C GLY A 220 -0.51 10.42 -12.53
N LEU A 221 0.19 10.51 -13.66
CA LEU A 221 0.44 11.79 -14.33
C LEU A 221 -0.85 12.50 -14.74
N ALA A 222 -1.86 11.75 -15.21
CA ALA A 222 -3.16 12.33 -15.53
C ALA A 222 -3.91 12.80 -14.28
N ALA A 223 -3.83 12.02 -13.20
CA ALA A 223 -4.45 12.33 -11.93
C ALA A 223 -3.77 13.54 -11.25
N GLU A 224 -2.43 13.61 -11.28
CA GLU A 224 -1.67 14.76 -10.77
C GLU A 224 -2.03 16.06 -11.50
N ALA A 225 -2.12 16.02 -12.83
CA ALA A 225 -2.55 17.16 -13.62
C ALA A 225 -3.99 17.62 -13.31
N ALA A 226 -4.87 16.72 -12.90
CA ALA A 226 -6.23 17.05 -12.47
C ALA A 226 -6.28 17.66 -11.06
N LEU A 227 -5.31 17.31 -10.20
CA LEU A 227 -5.22 17.88 -8.85
C LEU A 227 -4.69 19.32 -8.84
N GLY A 228 -3.90 19.73 -9.81
CA GLY A 228 -3.36 21.10 -9.98
C GLY A 228 -1.97 21.27 -9.46
#